data_56107b6cad101bac9a5f9d54f97f13d4
#
_entry.id   56107b6cad101bac9a5f9d54f97f13d4
#
_cell.length_a   1.000
_cell.length_b   1.000
_cell.length_c   1.000
_cell.angle_alpha   90.00
_cell.angle_beta   90.00
_cell.angle_gamma   90.00
#
_symmetry.space_group_name_H-M   'P 1'
#
loop_
_entity.id
_entity.type
_entity.pdbx_description
1 polymer ?
#
loop_
_entity_poly.entity_id
_entity_poly.type
_entity_poly.pdbx_seq_one_letter_code
_entity_poly.pdbx_strand_id
1 'polypeptide(L)'
;MSKSSFIIQKFIFLAFSLFCCFSTVSVYGGETPSVPGTKVYFINLIEGQKIKSPYLVQLGLTSEMGIAPALADWPDTGHHHLVIDSTITNMNKSISNKHIHLHKGQTEITLKLPTGKHTIQMFFADYSHIPHDPPVMSEVINITVE
;
A
#
# COMPACT_ATOMS: atom_id res chain seq x y z
N MET A 1 -10.74 72.96 -36.04
CA MET A 1 -10.57 72.61 -34.62
C MET A 1 -11.34 71.31 -34.37
N SER A 2 -10.70 70.15 -34.46
CA SER A 2 -11.32 68.88 -34.26
C SER A 2 -10.61 68.15 -33.09
N LYS A 3 -11.34 67.85 -32.05
CA LYS A 3 -10.83 67.11 -30.87
C LYS A 3 -11.01 65.62 -31.11
N SER A 4 -9.88 64.94 -31.29
CA SER A 4 -9.82 63.47 -31.30
C SER A 4 -10.02 62.90 -29.89
N SER A 5 -11.06 62.13 -29.69
CA SER A 5 -11.27 61.34 -28.48
C SER A 5 -10.52 60.00 -28.63
N PHE A 6 -9.51 59.81 -27.79
CA PHE A 6 -8.86 58.50 -27.60
C PHE A 6 -9.73 57.63 -26.68
N ILE A 7 -10.29 56.57 -27.22
CA ILE A 7 -10.98 55.53 -26.45
C ILE A 7 -9.89 54.51 -26.07
N ILE A 8 -9.53 54.48 -24.78
CA ILE A 8 -8.64 53.47 -24.23
C ILE A 8 -9.51 52.25 -23.87
N GLN A 9 -9.41 51.21 -24.71
CA GLN A 9 -10.09 49.94 -24.48
C GLN A 9 -9.24 49.14 -23.47
N LYS A 10 -9.72 49.05 -22.23
CA LYS A 10 -9.09 48.20 -21.19
C LYS A 10 -9.45 46.74 -21.47
N PHE A 11 -8.48 45.95 -21.92
CA PHE A 11 -8.59 44.50 -21.92
C PHE A 11 -8.43 43.98 -20.51
N ILE A 12 -9.54 43.50 -19.95
CA ILE A 12 -9.53 42.73 -18.69
C ILE A 12 -9.20 41.28 -19.04
N PHE A 13 -7.97 40.86 -18.79
CA PHE A 13 -7.58 39.44 -18.83
C PHE A 13 -8.15 38.76 -17.58
N LEU A 14 -9.25 38.02 -17.74
CA LEU A 14 -9.81 37.14 -16.71
C LEU A 14 -8.96 35.85 -16.71
N ALA A 15 -7.95 35.79 -15.86
CA ALA A 15 -7.20 34.55 -15.63
C ALA A 15 -8.08 33.56 -14.87
N PHE A 16 -8.65 32.60 -15.59
CA PHE A 16 -9.41 31.49 -15.01
C PHE A 16 -8.37 30.48 -14.47
N SER A 17 -8.02 30.62 -13.18
CA SER A 17 -7.18 29.65 -12.48
C SER A 17 -7.98 28.36 -12.30
N LEU A 18 -7.66 27.34 -13.11
CA LEU A 18 -8.19 25.99 -13.00
C LEU A 18 -7.58 25.35 -11.75
N PHE A 19 -8.25 25.50 -10.61
CA PHE A 19 -7.88 24.83 -9.35
C PHE A 19 -8.23 23.35 -9.49
N CYS A 20 -7.25 22.55 -9.90
CA CYS A 20 -7.40 21.09 -9.99
C CYS A 20 -7.46 20.54 -8.55
N CYS A 21 -8.68 20.30 -8.07
CA CYS A 21 -8.91 19.69 -6.75
C CYS A 21 -8.51 18.22 -6.85
N PHE A 22 -7.27 17.89 -6.47
CA PHE A 22 -6.88 16.49 -6.27
C PHE A 22 -7.63 15.96 -5.05
N SER A 23 -8.71 15.24 -5.30
CA SER A 23 -9.40 14.48 -4.26
C SER A 23 -8.49 13.32 -3.84
N THR A 24 -7.85 13.43 -2.69
CA THR A 24 -7.16 12.32 -2.06
C THR A 24 -8.21 11.32 -1.58
N VAL A 25 -8.25 10.15 -2.18
CA VAL A 25 -9.06 9.05 -1.68
C VAL A 25 -8.36 8.52 -0.43
N SER A 26 -8.91 8.80 0.73
CA SER A 26 -8.45 8.19 1.98
C SER A 26 -8.97 6.76 2.04
N VAL A 27 -8.05 5.80 2.06
CA VAL A 27 -8.36 4.41 2.38
C VAL A 27 -8.31 4.30 3.90
N TYR A 28 -9.42 3.93 4.51
CA TYR A 28 -9.52 3.70 5.94
C TYR A 28 -9.23 2.23 6.24
N GLY A 29 -8.39 1.98 7.24
CA GLY A 29 -8.10 0.66 7.81
C GLY A 29 -9.06 0.30 8.94
N GLY A 30 -8.63 -0.63 9.79
CA GLY A 30 -9.35 -1.04 11.00
C GLY A 30 -9.28 0.01 12.12
N GLU A 31 -9.58 -0.44 13.34
CA GLU A 31 -9.59 0.45 14.52
C GLU A 31 -8.19 0.66 15.11
N THR A 32 -7.23 -0.23 14.80
CA THR A 32 -5.87 -0.14 15.34
C THR A 32 -5.03 0.84 14.54
N PRO A 33 -4.51 1.93 15.16
CA PRO A 33 -3.73 2.92 14.44
C PRO A 33 -2.39 2.36 13.94
N SER A 34 -1.92 2.85 12.79
CA SER A 34 -0.51 2.66 12.39
C SER A 34 0.34 3.84 12.81
N VAL A 35 1.60 3.59 13.14
CA VAL A 35 2.56 4.67 13.40
C VAL A 35 2.86 5.42 12.10
N PRO A 36 2.79 6.76 12.06
CA PRO A 36 3.02 7.54 10.86
C PRO A 36 4.38 7.24 10.22
N GLY A 37 4.39 7.04 8.91
CA GLY A 37 5.60 6.73 8.16
C GLY A 37 5.94 5.23 8.08
N THR A 38 5.18 4.38 8.75
CA THR A 38 5.34 2.92 8.64
C THR A 38 5.15 2.45 7.21
N LYS A 39 6.08 1.64 6.73
CA LYS A 39 6.02 0.99 5.41
C LYS A 39 6.44 -0.46 5.50
N VAL A 40 5.83 -1.29 4.69
CA VAL A 40 6.29 -2.65 4.40
C VAL A 40 6.84 -2.71 2.98
N TYR A 41 7.86 -3.52 2.77
CA TYR A 41 8.50 -3.65 1.46
C TYR A 41 9.15 -5.04 1.30
N PHE A 42 9.26 -5.48 0.06
CA PHE A 42 10.02 -6.69 -0.27
C PHE A 42 11.52 -6.35 -0.30
N ILE A 43 12.34 -7.15 0.38
CA ILE A 43 13.81 -6.95 0.44
C ILE A 43 14.46 -7.49 -0.84
N ASN A 44 14.02 -8.66 -1.30
CA ASN A 44 14.65 -9.40 -2.39
C ASN A 44 13.72 -9.73 -3.55
N LEU A 45 12.61 -9.00 -3.66
CA LEU A 45 11.64 -9.18 -4.75
C LEU A 45 11.22 -7.80 -5.28
N ILE A 46 11.25 -7.63 -6.60
CA ILE A 46 10.94 -6.35 -7.26
C ILE A 46 9.95 -6.55 -8.41
N GLU A 47 9.35 -5.45 -8.86
CA GLU A 47 8.45 -5.41 -10.00
C GLU A 47 9.13 -6.01 -11.26
N GLY A 48 8.38 -6.87 -11.97
CA GLY A 48 8.83 -7.52 -13.21
C GLY A 48 9.84 -8.64 -13.03
N GLN A 49 10.21 -9.01 -11.80
CA GLN A 49 11.25 -10.02 -11.56
C GLN A 49 10.82 -11.41 -12.03
N LYS A 50 11.79 -12.14 -12.61
CA LYS A 50 11.67 -13.55 -12.90
C LYS A 50 12.30 -14.35 -11.79
N ILE A 51 11.57 -15.35 -11.28
CA ILE A 51 12.03 -16.20 -10.18
C ILE A 51 11.82 -17.67 -10.52
N LYS A 52 12.55 -18.54 -9.82
CA LYS A 52 12.30 -20.00 -9.84
C LYS A 52 11.57 -20.40 -8.57
N SER A 53 10.59 -21.27 -8.70
CA SER A 53 9.86 -21.83 -7.56
C SER A 53 10.54 -23.14 -7.07
N PRO A 54 10.75 -23.32 -5.74
CA PRO A 54 10.39 -22.42 -4.63
C PRO A 54 11.33 -21.21 -4.51
N TYR A 55 10.81 -20.07 -4.03
CA TYR A 55 11.57 -18.83 -3.85
C TYR A 55 11.43 -18.30 -2.42
N LEU A 56 12.54 -17.99 -1.76
CA LEU A 56 12.54 -17.35 -0.44
C LEU A 56 12.31 -15.86 -0.60
N VAL A 57 11.16 -15.39 -0.10
CA VAL A 57 10.81 -13.96 -0.06
C VAL A 57 11.13 -13.41 1.31
N GLN A 58 11.86 -12.30 1.35
CA GLN A 58 12.21 -11.56 2.57
C GLN A 58 11.42 -10.27 2.65
N LEU A 59 10.89 -9.99 3.84
CA LEU A 59 9.93 -8.94 4.13
C LEU A 59 10.54 -7.91 5.06
N GLY A 60 10.40 -6.63 4.72
CA GLY A 60 10.89 -5.52 5.51
C GLY A 60 9.75 -4.69 6.12
N LEU A 61 10.02 -4.11 7.26
CA LEU A 61 9.21 -3.11 7.95
C LEU A 61 10.10 -1.92 8.29
N THR A 62 9.67 -0.70 7.99
CA THR A 62 10.33 0.54 8.41
C THR A 62 9.49 1.20 9.46
N SER A 63 9.99 1.57 10.58
CA SER A 63 9.45 2.47 11.59
C SER A 63 9.55 1.95 13.00
N GLU A 64 8.89 2.68 13.89
CA GLU A 64 8.76 2.34 15.30
C GLU A 64 7.76 1.20 15.58
N MET A 65 7.02 0.70 14.58
CA MET A 65 6.16 -0.47 14.76
C MET A 65 6.98 -1.76 14.87
N GLY A 66 6.55 -2.63 15.76
CA GLY A 66 7.15 -3.93 16.00
C GLY A 66 6.45 -5.06 15.25
N ILE A 67 7.17 -6.17 15.02
CA ILE A 67 6.58 -7.40 14.50
C ILE A 67 6.23 -8.29 15.70
N ALA A 68 4.97 -8.72 15.78
CA ALA A 68 4.46 -9.58 16.83
C ALA A 68 3.76 -10.82 16.24
N PRO A 69 3.66 -11.91 17.01
CA PRO A 69 2.81 -13.02 16.60
C PRO A 69 1.33 -12.62 16.54
N ALA A 70 0.54 -13.30 15.71
CA ALA A 70 -0.90 -13.17 15.73
C ALA A 70 -1.46 -13.44 17.14
N LEU A 71 -2.54 -12.78 17.51
CA LEU A 71 -3.20 -12.82 18.83
C LEU A 71 -2.38 -12.15 19.96
N ALA A 72 -1.20 -11.61 19.70
CA ALA A 72 -0.47 -10.78 20.65
C ALA A 72 -0.96 -9.34 20.50
N ASP A 73 -1.86 -8.91 21.37
CA ASP A 73 -2.38 -7.53 21.40
C ASP A 73 -1.39 -6.63 22.15
N TRP A 74 -0.28 -6.31 21.45
CA TRP A 74 0.74 -5.41 21.94
C TRP A 74 0.66 -4.05 21.21
N PRO A 75 0.92 -2.93 21.92
CA PRO A 75 0.91 -1.62 21.31
C PRO A 75 1.88 -1.52 20.13
N ASP A 76 1.46 -0.82 19.07
CA ASP A 76 2.28 -0.51 17.88
C ASP A 76 2.91 -1.75 17.23
N THR A 77 2.22 -2.88 17.23
CA THR A 77 2.71 -4.12 16.62
C THR A 77 1.72 -4.73 15.64
N GLY A 78 2.24 -5.59 14.78
CA GLY A 78 1.45 -6.37 13.85
C GLY A 78 2.26 -7.50 13.23
N HIS A 79 1.73 -8.13 12.20
CA HIS A 79 2.41 -9.19 11.47
C HIS A 79 2.11 -9.12 9.97
N HIS A 80 2.99 -9.73 9.19
CA HIS A 80 2.92 -9.69 7.73
C HIS A 80 1.88 -10.65 7.18
N HIS A 81 1.23 -10.22 6.09
CA HIS A 81 0.36 -11.02 5.25
C HIS A 81 0.78 -10.86 3.80
N LEU A 82 0.67 -11.92 3.00
CA LEU A 82 0.87 -11.84 1.55
C LEU A 82 -0.43 -12.19 0.81
N VAL A 83 -0.80 -11.32 -0.10
CA VAL A 83 -1.93 -11.47 -1.01
C VAL A 83 -1.36 -11.77 -2.39
N ILE A 84 -1.68 -12.96 -2.92
CA ILE A 84 -1.17 -13.44 -4.20
C ILE A 84 -2.36 -13.64 -5.14
N ASP A 85 -2.26 -13.08 -6.36
CA ASP A 85 -3.26 -13.16 -7.43
C ASP A 85 -4.67 -12.76 -6.98
N SER A 86 -4.74 -11.79 -6.06
CA SER A 86 -5.97 -11.35 -5.44
C SER A 86 -5.82 -9.92 -4.92
N THR A 87 -6.91 -9.37 -4.35
CA THR A 87 -6.93 -8.05 -3.71
C THR A 87 -7.71 -8.09 -2.41
N ILE A 88 -7.38 -7.21 -1.46
CA ILE A 88 -8.18 -6.95 -0.28
C ILE A 88 -9.03 -5.71 -0.55
N THR A 89 -10.34 -5.86 -0.50
CA THR A 89 -11.30 -4.79 -0.82
C THR A 89 -11.90 -4.13 0.43
N ASN A 90 -11.82 -4.79 1.58
CA ASN A 90 -12.34 -4.27 2.83
C ASN A 90 -11.26 -4.28 3.92
N MET A 91 -10.73 -3.08 4.21
CA MET A 91 -9.67 -2.87 5.19
C MET A 91 -10.16 -2.91 6.65
N ASN A 92 -11.47 -2.91 6.88
CA ASN A 92 -12.06 -2.98 8.22
C ASN A 92 -12.44 -4.41 8.64
N LYS A 93 -11.95 -5.41 7.91
CA LYS A 93 -12.20 -6.82 8.21
C LYS A 93 -10.91 -7.61 8.25
N SER A 94 -10.93 -8.67 9.04
CA SER A 94 -9.84 -9.63 9.08
C SER A 94 -9.50 -10.15 7.69
N ILE A 95 -8.21 -10.17 7.39
CA ILE A 95 -7.67 -10.73 6.15
C ILE A 95 -8.05 -12.20 6.07
N SER A 96 -8.67 -12.58 4.96
CA SER A 96 -9.18 -13.94 4.74
C SER A 96 -8.07 -14.99 4.78
N ASN A 97 -8.37 -16.17 5.32
CA ASN A 97 -7.50 -17.35 5.32
C ASN A 97 -7.11 -17.87 3.91
N LYS A 98 -7.66 -17.29 2.85
CA LYS A 98 -7.22 -17.53 1.47
C LYS A 98 -5.86 -16.91 1.18
N HIS A 99 -5.40 -15.97 2.00
CA HIS A 99 -4.12 -15.29 1.88
C HIS A 99 -3.09 -15.91 2.83
N ILE A 100 -1.82 -15.63 2.60
CA ILE A 100 -0.75 -16.14 3.45
C ILE A 100 -0.64 -15.27 4.69
N HIS A 101 -0.70 -15.89 5.86
CA HIS A 101 -0.57 -15.26 7.15
C HIS A 101 0.74 -15.70 7.83
N LEU A 102 1.57 -14.75 8.22
CA LEU A 102 2.82 -15.03 8.92
C LEU A 102 2.63 -14.92 10.44
N HIS A 103 1.80 -15.81 10.99
CA HIS A 103 1.25 -15.78 12.35
C HIS A 103 2.28 -15.78 13.50
N LYS A 104 3.54 -16.18 13.22
CA LYS A 104 4.59 -16.27 14.25
C LYS A 104 5.52 -15.06 14.25
N GLY A 105 5.16 -13.98 13.55
CA GLY A 105 6.03 -12.82 13.37
C GLY A 105 7.20 -13.08 12.42
N GLN A 106 7.02 -13.95 11.44
CA GLN A 106 8.06 -14.23 10.44
C GLN A 106 8.30 -13.01 9.56
N THR A 107 9.57 -12.84 9.18
CA THR A 107 10.04 -11.82 8.23
C THR A 107 10.48 -12.40 6.89
N GLU A 108 10.28 -13.71 6.71
CA GLU A 108 10.56 -14.39 5.45
C GLU A 108 9.65 -15.61 5.26
N ILE A 109 9.46 -16.00 4.02
CA ILE A 109 8.66 -17.16 3.64
C ILE A 109 9.13 -17.74 2.32
N THR A 110 9.14 -19.07 2.22
CA THR A 110 9.38 -19.77 0.96
C THR A 110 8.07 -19.94 0.20
N LEU A 111 7.92 -19.22 -0.91
CA LEU A 111 6.77 -19.33 -1.80
C LEU A 111 6.96 -20.47 -2.78
N LYS A 112 5.90 -21.27 -2.94
CA LYS A 112 5.79 -22.29 -3.99
C LYS A 112 4.63 -21.90 -4.89
N LEU A 113 4.95 -21.31 -6.03
CA LEU A 113 3.98 -20.86 -7.03
C LEU A 113 4.13 -21.66 -8.31
N PRO A 114 3.05 -21.89 -9.04
CA PRO A 114 3.13 -22.51 -10.37
C PRO A 114 3.86 -21.60 -11.36
N THR A 115 4.34 -22.14 -12.45
CA THR A 115 4.90 -21.36 -13.56
C THR A 115 3.84 -20.42 -14.13
N GLY A 116 4.20 -19.17 -14.37
CA GLY A 116 3.29 -18.15 -14.89
C GLY A 116 3.52 -16.76 -14.30
N LYS A 117 2.62 -15.85 -14.63
CA LYS A 117 2.60 -14.49 -14.08
C LYS A 117 1.77 -14.46 -12.80
N HIS A 118 2.27 -13.79 -11.79
CA HIS A 118 1.62 -13.60 -10.50
C HIS A 118 1.70 -12.17 -10.05
N THR A 119 0.69 -11.74 -9.29
CA THR A 119 0.71 -10.50 -8.53
C THR A 119 0.96 -10.80 -7.07
N ILE A 120 1.77 -9.99 -6.40
CA ILE A 120 2.02 -10.12 -4.96
C ILE A 120 1.91 -8.75 -4.31
N GLN A 121 1.20 -8.69 -3.18
CA GLN A 121 1.12 -7.51 -2.33
C GLN A 121 1.29 -7.91 -0.87
N MET A 122 1.97 -7.07 -0.10
CA MET A 122 2.15 -7.26 1.34
C MET A 122 1.24 -6.33 2.11
N PHE A 123 0.65 -6.86 3.18
CA PHE A 123 -0.08 -6.11 4.20
C PHE A 123 0.53 -6.36 5.57
N PHE A 124 0.47 -5.34 6.41
CA PHE A 124 0.79 -5.45 7.82
C PHE A 124 -0.51 -5.24 8.60
N ALA A 125 -0.87 -6.20 9.43
CA ALA A 125 -2.14 -6.21 10.13
C ALA A 125 -1.96 -6.47 11.63
N ASP A 126 -2.94 -6.06 12.40
CA ASP A 126 -2.97 -6.19 13.86
C ASP A 126 -3.12 -7.67 14.34
N TYR A 127 -3.19 -7.85 15.64
CA TYR A 127 -3.35 -9.15 16.29
C TYR A 127 -4.62 -9.93 15.86
N SER A 128 -5.64 -9.24 15.34
CA SER A 128 -6.90 -9.79 14.82
C SER A 128 -6.91 -9.97 13.30
N HIS A 129 -5.74 -9.78 12.64
CA HIS A 129 -5.58 -9.82 11.17
C HIS A 129 -6.32 -8.70 10.43
N ILE A 130 -6.65 -7.60 11.11
CA ILE A 130 -7.30 -6.44 10.51
C ILE A 130 -6.19 -5.45 10.11
N PRO A 131 -6.18 -4.94 8.86
CA PRO A 131 -5.25 -3.88 8.47
C PRO A 131 -5.32 -2.67 9.39
N HIS A 132 -4.19 -2.08 9.74
CA HIS A 132 -4.13 -0.84 10.56
C HIS A 132 -4.79 0.35 9.86
N ASP A 133 -5.05 1.43 10.59
CA ASP A 133 -5.54 2.70 10.06
C ASP A 133 -4.51 3.84 10.29
N PRO A 134 -3.97 4.47 9.22
CA PRO A 134 -4.10 4.09 7.81
C PRO A 134 -3.46 2.72 7.50
N PRO A 135 -3.93 2.03 6.42
CA PRO A 135 -3.40 0.72 6.07
C PRO A 135 -1.92 0.75 5.73
N VAL A 136 -1.17 -0.18 6.32
CA VAL A 136 0.25 -0.40 6.03
C VAL A 136 0.36 -1.53 5.01
N MET A 137 0.63 -1.17 3.76
CA MET A 137 0.69 -2.11 2.64
C MET A 137 1.76 -1.70 1.63
N SER A 138 2.28 -2.69 0.89
CA SER A 138 3.19 -2.44 -0.22
C SER A 138 2.44 -2.07 -1.50
N GLU A 139 3.17 -1.58 -2.50
CA GLU A 139 2.68 -1.62 -3.88
C GLU A 139 2.43 -3.07 -4.29
N VAL A 140 1.51 -3.26 -5.24
CA VAL A 140 1.35 -4.55 -5.93
C VAL A 140 2.50 -4.71 -6.89
N ILE A 141 3.21 -5.83 -6.81
CA ILE A 141 4.26 -6.17 -7.78
C ILE A 141 3.84 -7.35 -8.65
N ASN A 142 4.27 -7.32 -9.91
CA ASN A 142 4.10 -8.40 -10.85
C ASN A 142 5.40 -9.19 -10.95
N ILE A 143 5.32 -10.51 -10.90
CA ILE A 143 6.47 -11.40 -11.07
C ILE A 143 6.16 -12.48 -12.11
N THR A 144 7.20 -13.14 -12.60
CA THR A 144 7.06 -14.32 -13.46
C THR A 144 7.82 -15.49 -12.85
N VAL A 145 7.13 -16.61 -12.66
CA VAL A 145 7.73 -17.89 -12.23
C VAL A 145 8.09 -18.71 -13.46
N GLU A 146 9.35 -19.14 -13.55
CA GLU A 146 9.94 -19.95 -14.66
C GLU A 146 10.21 -21.39 -14.25
#